data_4835319258c9b36f6f56e2202b918e49
#
_entry.id   4835319258c9b36f6f56e2202b918e49
#
_cell.length_a   1.000
_cell.length_b   1.000
_cell.length_c   1.000
_cell.angle_alpha   90.00
_cell.angle_beta   90.00
_cell.angle_gamma   90.00
#
_symmetry.space_group_name_H-M   'P 1'
#
loop_
_entity.id
_entity.type
_entity.pdbx_description
1 polymer ?
#
loop_
_entity_poly.entity_id
_entity_poly.type
_entity_poly.pdbx_seq_one_letter_code
_entity_poly.pdbx_strand_id
1 'polypeptide(L)' 'MKVTVENNMLVIRLPLQTPTASSTGKTLIVATSGGNKATDIQIGGKPVTVGVNAYIKA' A
#
# COMPACT_ATOMS: atom_id res chain seq x y z
N MET A 1 -2.20 7.17 2.30
CA MET A 1 -2.34 5.80 2.87
C MET A 1 -2.64 5.90 4.35
N LYS A 2 -3.61 5.15 4.80
CA LYS A 2 -3.95 5.07 6.22
C LYS A 2 -3.77 3.64 6.70
N VAL A 3 -3.04 3.46 7.79
CA VAL A 3 -2.76 2.14 8.35
C VAL A 3 -3.25 2.10 9.79
N THR A 4 -4.04 1.09 10.13
CA THR A 4 -4.57 0.90 11.48
C THR A 4 -4.46 -0.56 11.87
N VAL A 5 -4.60 -0.83 13.18
CA VAL A 5 -4.72 -2.20 13.69
C VAL A 5 -6.11 -2.35 14.28
N GLU A 6 -6.85 -3.33 13.79
CA GLU A 6 -8.22 -3.60 14.22
C GLU A 6 -8.40 -5.11 14.36
N ASN A 7 -8.89 -5.57 15.51
CA ASN A 7 -9.14 -6.99 15.76
C ASN A 7 -7.93 -7.88 15.45
N ASN A 8 -6.74 -7.44 15.88
CA ASN A 8 -5.48 -8.14 15.62
C ASN A 8 -5.14 -8.28 14.14
N MET A 9 -5.65 -7.36 13.33
CA MET A 9 -5.40 -7.32 11.88
C MET A 9 -4.82 -5.97 11.51
N LEU A 10 -3.82 -6.01 10.64
CA LEU A 10 -3.28 -4.79 10.04
C LEU A 10 -4.20 -4.38 8.88
N VAL A 11 -4.76 -3.18 8.97
CA VAL A 11 -5.68 -2.67 7.96
C VAL A 11 -5.00 -1.53 7.23
N ILE A 12 -4.95 -1.63 5.92
CA ILE A 12 -4.32 -0.63 5.06
C ILE A 12 -5.38 -0.07 4.12
N ARG A 13 -5.53 1.25 4.12
CA ARG A 13 -6.47 1.95 3.24
C ARG A 13 -5.70 2.83 2.28
N LEU A 14 -5.83 2.54 1.00
CA LEU A 14 -5.23 3.30 -0.09
C LEU A 14 -6.33 3.80 -1.01
N PRO A 15 -6.29 5.09 -1.42
CA PRO A 15 -7.23 5.56 -2.43
C PRO A 15 -6.94 4.90 -3.77
N LEU A 16 -7.99 4.63 -4.53
CA LEU A 16 -7.83 4.19 -5.91
C LEU A 16 -7.41 5.39 -6.76
N GLN A 17 -6.52 5.14 -7.69
CA GLN A 17 -6.08 6.15 -8.65
C GLN A 17 -6.53 5.77 -10.06
N THR A 18 -6.48 6.71 -10.98
CA THR A 18 -6.66 6.42 -12.41
C THR A 18 -5.58 5.39 -12.80
N PRO A 19 -5.97 4.27 -13.44
CA PRO A 19 -5.00 3.24 -13.79
C PRO A 19 -3.84 3.82 -14.60
N THR A 20 -2.62 3.55 -14.13
CA THR A 20 -1.39 4.10 -14.70
C THR A 20 -0.48 2.95 -15.09
N ALA A 21 0.08 3.00 -16.29
CA ALA A 21 0.97 1.94 -16.76
C ALA A 21 2.16 1.76 -15.81
N SER A 22 2.45 0.49 -15.49
CA SER A 22 3.64 0.14 -14.74
C SER A 22 4.88 0.28 -15.62
N SER A 23 6.07 0.17 -15.02
CA SER A 23 7.33 0.28 -15.75
C SER A 23 7.47 -0.75 -16.86
N THR A 24 6.84 -1.93 -16.71
CA THR A 24 6.87 -2.96 -17.76
C THR A 24 5.82 -2.78 -18.83
N GLY A 25 4.82 -1.95 -18.59
CA GLY A 25 3.70 -1.74 -19.50
C GLY A 25 2.70 -2.89 -19.56
N LYS A 26 2.91 -3.96 -18.79
CA LYS A 26 2.04 -5.16 -18.81
C LYS A 26 0.89 -5.07 -17.83
N THR A 27 0.96 -4.14 -16.89
CA THR A 27 -0.06 -3.95 -15.85
C THR A 27 -0.37 -2.48 -15.69
N LEU A 28 -1.53 -2.21 -15.10
CA LEU A 28 -1.96 -0.86 -14.76
C LEU A 28 -2.06 -0.77 -13.24
N ILE A 29 -1.36 0.18 -12.64
CA ILE A 29 -1.39 0.38 -11.20
C ILE A 29 -2.66 1.13 -10.83
N VAL A 30 -3.44 0.59 -9.90
CA VAL A 30 -4.71 1.19 -9.46
C VAL A 30 -4.63 1.73 -8.03
N ALA A 31 -3.65 1.30 -7.26
CA ALA A 31 -3.37 1.86 -5.92
C ALA A 31 -1.94 1.56 -5.56
N THR A 32 -1.27 2.50 -4.91
CA THR A 32 0.13 2.31 -4.51
C THR A 32 0.45 3.17 -3.30
N SER A 33 1.35 2.67 -2.46
CA SER A 33 1.93 3.44 -1.38
C SER A 33 3.04 4.38 -1.86
N GLY A 34 3.52 4.21 -3.10
CA GLY A 34 4.65 4.98 -3.60
C GLY A 34 5.99 4.50 -3.04
N GLY A 35 6.14 3.20 -2.87
CA GLY A 35 7.31 2.58 -2.26
C GLY A 35 7.06 2.22 -0.81
N ASN A 36 8.13 1.93 -0.07
CA ASN A 36 8.02 1.57 1.34
C ASN A 36 7.84 2.83 2.18
N LYS A 37 6.83 2.83 3.04
CA LYS A 37 6.50 3.97 3.90
C LYS A 37 6.46 3.52 5.36
N ALA A 38 7.13 4.27 6.22
CA ALA A 38 7.01 4.08 7.66
C ALA A 38 5.64 4.58 8.11
N THR A 39 5.03 3.87 9.05
CA THR A 39 3.73 4.22 9.59
C THR A 39 3.83 4.61 11.06
N ASP A 40 2.71 5.10 11.63
CA ASP A 40 2.62 5.40 13.05
C ASP A 40 2.32 4.14 13.88
N ILE A 41 2.05 3.01 13.23
CA ILE A 41 1.76 1.76 13.92
C ILE A 41 3.07 1.16 14.42
N GLN A 42 3.10 0.75 15.68
CA GLN A 42 4.26 0.11 16.27
C GLN A 42 3.92 -1.30 16.72
N ILE A 43 4.78 -2.23 16.37
CA ILE A 43 4.69 -3.63 16.82
C ILE A 43 6.01 -3.97 17.51
N GLY A 44 5.90 -4.41 18.78
CA GLY A 44 7.09 -4.68 19.57
C GLY A 44 7.98 -3.46 19.78
N GLY A 45 7.38 -2.26 19.82
CA GLY A 45 8.11 -1.01 20.00
C GLY A 45 8.81 -0.49 18.75
N LYS A 46 8.55 -1.10 17.59
CA LYS A 46 9.19 -0.71 16.32
C LYS A 46 8.13 -0.28 15.31
N PRO A 47 8.35 0.82 14.58
CA PRO A 47 7.39 1.26 13.58
C PRO A 47 7.29 0.25 12.42
N VAL A 48 6.05 0.05 11.95
CA VAL A 48 5.79 -0.84 10.84
C VAL A 48 6.01 -0.09 9.52
N THR A 49 6.77 -0.70 8.62
CA THR A 49 6.96 -0.17 7.26
C THR A 49 6.08 -0.96 6.31
N VAL A 50 5.36 -0.24 5.45
CA VAL A 50 4.39 -0.84 4.52
C VAL A 50 4.75 -0.45 3.09
N GLY A 51 4.75 -1.45 2.21
CA GLY A 51 4.84 -1.22 0.77
C GLY A 51 3.74 -2.01 0.07
N VAL A 52 2.89 -1.31 -0.68
CA VAL A 52 1.74 -1.93 -1.36
C VAL A 52 1.66 -1.43 -2.79
N ASN A 53 1.47 -2.37 -3.71
CA ASN A 53 1.13 -2.07 -5.10
C ASN A 53 -0.01 -2.99 -5.51
N ALA A 54 -1.12 -2.38 -5.91
CA ALA A 54 -2.27 -3.10 -6.45
C ALA A 54 -2.42 -2.75 -7.92
N TYR A 55 -2.63 -3.74 -8.76
CA TYR A 55 -2.66 -3.52 -10.19
C TYR A 55 -3.57 -4.54 -10.89
N ILE A 56 -3.96 -4.17 -12.10
CA ILE A 56 -4.74 -5.02 -12.99
C ILE A 56 -3.91 -5.27 -14.26
N LYS A 57 -4.32 -6.27 -15.05
CA LYS A 57 -3.68 -6.51 -16.34
C LYS A 57 -4.02 -5.39 -17.31
N ALA A 58 -3.04 -5.00 -18.08
CA ALA A 58 -3.24 -4.00 -19.13
C ALA A 58 -4.08 -4.56 -20.28
#